data_6ae747b2405285bde4eee7586a82505a
#
_entry.id   6ae747b2405285bde4eee7586a82505a
#
_cell.length_a   1.000
_cell.length_b   1.000
_cell.length_c   1.000
_cell.angle_alpha   90.00
_cell.angle_beta   90.00
_cell.angle_gamma   90.00
#
_symmetry.space_group_name_H-M   'P 1'
#
loop_
_entity.id
_entity.type
_entity.pdbx_description
1 polymer ?
#
loop_
_entity_poly.entity_id
_entity_poly.type
_entity_poly.pdbx_seq_one_letter_code
_entity_poly.pdbx_strand_id
1 'polypeptide(L)'
;MNKIKIYEASKIMWNAINNEKPINSLPKKLIPKSKKEAYQIQKKHKSFTDYEHIGYKIAATSIDGQKHINVSGPILGMLFKHNVYSNNDTINFTNYTMGVAEAEIAFKLSKNISSHLKEIKEIKRYIDCVIPAIELPDTRFNSFESAGEYQLIADNACAKYLFLGSPYSTVENINFENHFVNISTIDSSNEGNTSNVLGSPIKALFWAINELITYNLPIKKNMIITTGTCTIPIKFQKKDTLDAYFGEIGNVKANIN
;
A
#
# COMPACT_ATOMS: atom_id res chain seq x y z
N MET A 1 22.40 -5.70 -9.11
CA MET A 1 23.12 -4.40 -8.96
C MET A 1 24.13 -4.46 -7.83
N ASN A 2 25.23 -3.66 -7.89
CA ASN A 2 26.14 -3.51 -6.75
C ASN A 2 25.56 -2.47 -5.74
N LYS A 3 26.18 -2.41 -4.52
CA LYS A 3 25.71 -1.54 -3.43
C LYS A 3 25.69 -0.04 -3.81
N ILE A 4 26.63 0.41 -4.64
CA ILE A 4 26.73 1.84 -5.06
C ILE A 4 25.53 2.17 -5.95
N LYS A 5 25.24 1.37 -6.96
CA LYS A 5 24.10 1.58 -7.86
C LYS A 5 22.75 1.51 -7.14
N ILE A 6 22.60 0.60 -6.15
CA ILE A 6 21.40 0.53 -5.31
C ILE A 6 21.24 1.84 -4.54
N TYR A 7 22.30 2.36 -3.93
CA TYR A 7 22.27 3.62 -3.20
C TYR A 7 21.90 4.80 -4.11
N GLU A 8 22.54 4.91 -5.29
CA GLU A 8 22.26 5.98 -6.27
C GLU A 8 20.80 5.94 -6.73
N ALA A 9 20.30 4.77 -7.14
CA ALA A 9 18.91 4.61 -7.56
C ALA A 9 17.93 4.97 -6.45
N SER A 10 18.18 4.47 -5.23
CA SER A 10 17.36 4.77 -4.07
C SER A 10 17.35 6.26 -3.72
N LYS A 11 18.49 6.95 -3.81
CA LYS A 11 18.59 8.39 -3.56
C LYS A 11 17.79 9.19 -4.59
N ILE A 12 17.81 8.80 -5.86
CA ILE A 12 17.01 9.46 -6.91
C ILE A 12 15.52 9.30 -6.60
N MET A 13 15.07 8.07 -6.30
CA MET A 13 13.67 7.81 -5.95
C MET A 13 13.25 8.54 -4.68
N TRP A 14 14.09 8.51 -3.63
CA TRP A 14 13.81 9.23 -2.39
C TRP A 14 13.69 10.74 -2.58
N ASN A 15 14.54 11.33 -3.43
CA ASN A 15 14.46 12.76 -3.77
C ASN A 15 13.16 13.06 -4.54
N ALA A 16 12.73 12.20 -5.45
CA ALA A 16 11.46 12.36 -6.16
C ALA A 16 10.25 12.28 -5.19
N ILE A 17 10.30 11.38 -4.21
CA ILE A 17 9.30 11.25 -3.16
C ILE A 17 9.20 12.55 -2.33
N ASN A 18 10.33 13.04 -1.80
CA ASN A 18 10.35 14.18 -0.90
C ASN A 18 10.06 15.52 -1.58
N ASN A 19 10.49 15.68 -2.83
CA ASN A 19 10.34 16.94 -3.55
C ASN A 19 9.04 16.98 -4.38
N GLU A 20 8.26 15.91 -4.38
CA GLU A 20 7.05 15.76 -5.19
C GLU A 20 7.28 16.10 -6.69
N LYS A 21 8.48 15.73 -7.20
CA LYS A 21 8.87 15.97 -8.60
C LYS A 21 8.98 14.64 -9.33
N PRO A 22 7.97 14.27 -10.12
CA PRO A 22 8.03 13.05 -10.92
C PRO A 22 9.19 13.06 -11.93
N ILE A 23 9.70 11.89 -12.22
CA ILE A 23 10.75 11.62 -13.20
C ILE A 23 10.20 10.73 -14.33
N ASN A 24 10.82 10.76 -15.50
CA ASN A 24 10.40 9.87 -16.59
C ASN A 24 10.83 8.42 -16.35
N SER A 25 12.03 8.21 -15.82
CA SER A 25 12.60 6.91 -15.52
C SER A 25 13.87 7.08 -14.68
N LEU A 26 14.29 6.04 -13.97
CA LEU A 26 15.66 5.97 -13.49
C LEU A 26 16.65 5.99 -14.68
N PRO A 27 17.88 6.51 -14.49
CA PRO A 27 18.93 6.39 -15.50
C PRO A 27 19.13 4.93 -15.91
N LYS A 28 19.29 4.64 -17.22
CA LYS A 28 19.34 3.27 -17.79
C LYS A 28 20.25 2.30 -17.01
N LYS A 29 21.41 2.78 -16.52
CA LYS A 29 22.36 1.99 -15.71
C LYS A 29 21.89 1.66 -14.28
N LEU A 30 20.81 2.33 -13.80
CA LEU A 30 20.25 2.22 -12.45
C LEU A 30 18.85 1.56 -12.43
N ILE A 31 18.28 1.24 -13.59
CA ILE A 31 17.01 0.51 -13.67
C ILE A 31 17.22 -0.91 -13.09
N PRO A 32 16.44 -1.32 -12.07
CA PRO A 32 16.52 -2.66 -11.52
C PRO A 32 16.07 -3.70 -12.56
N LYS A 33 16.71 -4.88 -12.54
CA LYS A 33 16.47 -5.97 -13.49
C LYS A 33 15.76 -7.17 -12.87
N SER A 34 15.39 -7.07 -11.59
CA SER A 34 14.67 -8.12 -10.86
C SER A 34 13.92 -7.51 -9.67
N LYS A 35 12.90 -8.22 -9.16
CA LYS A 35 12.22 -7.87 -7.90
C LYS A 35 13.21 -7.71 -6.74
N LYS A 36 14.20 -8.61 -6.65
CA LYS A 36 15.24 -8.54 -5.61
C LYS A 36 16.01 -7.21 -5.63
N GLU A 37 16.43 -6.76 -6.80
CA GLU A 37 17.13 -5.47 -6.95
C GLU A 37 16.19 -4.29 -6.62
N ALA A 38 14.95 -4.34 -7.08
CA ALA A 38 13.94 -3.33 -6.83
C ALA A 38 13.62 -3.18 -5.33
N TYR A 39 13.39 -4.29 -4.62
CA TYR A 39 13.19 -4.25 -3.17
C TYR A 39 14.44 -3.83 -2.39
N GLN A 40 15.65 -4.09 -2.89
CA GLN A 40 16.87 -3.54 -2.29
C GLN A 40 16.95 -2.01 -2.42
N ILE A 41 16.52 -1.45 -3.55
CA ILE A 41 16.40 0.00 -3.75
C ILE A 41 15.37 0.56 -2.78
N GLN A 42 14.16 0.00 -2.74
CA GLN A 42 13.09 0.41 -1.86
C GLN A 42 13.50 0.35 -0.37
N LYS A 43 14.08 -0.77 0.08
CA LYS A 43 14.55 -0.96 1.46
C LYS A 43 15.55 0.13 1.89
N LYS A 44 16.33 0.65 0.94
CA LYS A 44 17.34 1.68 1.20
C LYS A 44 16.72 3.04 1.53
N HIS A 45 15.45 3.30 1.17
CA HIS A 45 14.73 4.53 1.53
C HIS A 45 14.79 4.80 3.03
N LYS A 46 14.70 3.77 3.89
CA LYS A 46 14.82 3.93 5.35
C LYS A 46 16.13 4.58 5.80
N SER A 47 17.20 4.53 5.01
CA SER A 47 18.48 5.18 5.36
C SER A 47 18.54 6.67 5.05
N PHE A 48 17.52 7.23 4.43
CA PHE A 48 17.42 8.66 4.10
C PHE A 48 16.43 9.41 4.99
N THR A 49 15.84 8.73 5.98
CA THR A 49 14.85 9.33 6.87
C THR A 49 14.93 8.75 8.27
N ASP A 50 14.62 9.56 9.28
CA ASP A 50 14.42 9.13 10.67
C ASP A 50 12.99 8.66 10.94
N TYR A 51 12.05 8.88 10.03
CA TYR A 51 10.67 8.42 10.20
C TYR A 51 10.60 6.91 10.41
N GLU A 52 9.78 6.50 11.37
CA GLU A 52 9.57 5.10 11.69
C GLU A 52 8.93 4.35 10.52
N HIS A 53 9.48 3.19 10.16
CA HIS A 53 8.87 2.23 9.24
C HIS A 53 7.88 1.39 10.03
N ILE A 54 6.59 1.55 9.75
CA ILE A 54 5.50 0.98 10.56
C ILE A 54 4.72 -0.12 9.87
N GLY A 55 5.05 -0.48 8.64
CA GLY A 55 4.34 -1.53 7.92
C GLY A 55 4.50 -1.47 6.42
N TYR A 56 3.55 -2.10 5.71
CA TYR A 56 3.57 -2.23 4.26
C TYR A 56 2.18 -2.03 3.67
N LYS A 57 2.14 -1.62 2.40
CA LYS A 57 0.95 -1.64 1.56
C LYS A 57 1.13 -2.67 0.44
N ILE A 58 0.06 -3.23 -0.07
CA ILE A 58 0.07 -4.12 -1.22
C ILE A 58 -0.64 -3.41 -2.38
N ALA A 59 0.05 -3.21 -3.49
CA ALA A 59 -0.55 -2.72 -4.74
C ALA A 59 -0.83 -3.88 -5.70
N ALA A 60 -1.74 -3.65 -6.67
CA ALA A 60 -2.07 -4.59 -7.74
C ALA A 60 -2.63 -5.94 -7.25
N THR A 61 -3.56 -5.90 -6.32
CA THR A 61 -4.18 -7.11 -5.76
C THR A 61 -5.37 -7.63 -6.57
N SER A 62 -5.65 -7.05 -7.73
CA SER A 62 -6.62 -7.54 -8.70
C SER A 62 -5.98 -7.71 -10.08
N ILE A 63 -6.55 -8.56 -10.92
CA ILE A 63 -6.07 -8.78 -12.31
C ILE A 63 -6.13 -7.47 -13.12
N ASP A 64 -7.19 -6.68 -12.93
CA ASP A 64 -7.34 -5.42 -13.66
C ASP A 64 -6.35 -4.37 -13.14
N GLY A 65 -6.10 -4.31 -11.82
CA GLY A 65 -5.03 -3.48 -11.26
C GLY A 65 -3.65 -3.85 -11.79
N GLN A 66 -3.33 -5.15 -11.91
CA GLN A 66 -2.07 -5.62 -12.48
C GLN A 66 -1.90 -5.18 -13.94
N LYS A 67 -2.96 -5.32 -14.75
CA LYS A 67 -2.95 -4.86 -16.15
C LYS A 67 -2.80 -3.33 -16.24
N HIS A 68 -3.53 -2.60 -15.39
CA HIS A 68 -3.53 -1.13 -15.38
C HIS A 68 -2.13 -0.55 -15.15
N ILE A 69 -1.39 -1.07 -14.17
CA ILE A 69 -0.03 -0.60 -13.87
C ILE A 69 1.08 -1.44 -14.52
N ASN A 70 0.69 -2.39 -15.39
CA ASN A 70 1.60 -3.25 -16.16
C ASN A 70 2.61 -4.00 -15.28
N VAL A 71 2.09 -4.79 -14.32
CA VAL A 71 2.88 -5.66 -13.44
C VAL A 71 2.44 -7.12 -13.54
N SER A 72 3.33 -8.05 -13.19
CA SER A 72 3.08 -9.49 -13.30
C SER A 72 2.33 -10.09 -12.10
N GLY A 73 2.08 -9.32 -11.06
CA GLY A 73 1.44 -9.73 -9.82
C GLY A 73 1.48 -8.60 -8.78
N PRO A 74 1.05 -8.86 -7.55
CA PRO A 74 1.09 -7.86 -6.49
C PRO A 74 2.51 -7.41 -6.16
N ILE A 75 2.64 -6.17 -5.70
CA ILE A 75 3.90 -5.56 -5.29
C ILE A 75 3.74 -4.85 -3.95
N LEU A 76 4.85 -4.73 -3.18
CA LEU A 76 4.84 -4.16 -1.83
C LEU A 76 5.49 -2.78 -1.78
N GLY A 77 4.91 -1.88 -0.99
CA GLY A 77 5.47 -0.58 -0.60
C GLY A 77 5.63 -0.48 0.92
N MET A 78 6.62 0.27 1.39
CA MET A 78 6.85 0.55 2.81
C MET A 78 5.94 1.70 3.28
N LEU A 79 5.36 1.56 4.48
CA LEU A 79 4.62 2.61 5.16
C LEU A 79 5.51 3.29 6.22
N PHE A 80 5.63 4.61 6.13
CA PHE A 80 6.33 5.43 7.11
C PHE A 80 5.33 6.22 7.96
N LYS A 81 5.62 6.38 9.25
CA LYS A 81 4.74 6.98 10.26
C LYS A 81 4.19 8.36 9.85
N HIS A 82 5.01 9.20 9.23
CA HIS A 82 4.63 10.56 8.85
C HIS A 82 3.58 10.63 7.73
N ASN A 83 3.36 9.54 7.00
CA ASN A 83 2.38 9.43 5.92
C ASN A 83 1.12 8.67 6.34
N VAL A 84 0.99 8.33 7.63
CA VAL A 84 -0.17 7.62 8.16
C VAL A 84 -0.94 8.52 9.11
N TYR A 85 -2.19 8.72 8.79
CA TYR A 85 -3.14 9.64 9.41
C TYR A 85 -4.25 8.88 10.13
N SER A 86 -4.89 9.53 11.07
CA SER A 86 -6.05 9.01 11.78
C SER A 86 -7.35 9.33 11.04
N ASN A 87 -8.43 8.69 11.45
CA ASN A 87 -9.78 8.99 10.99
C ASN A 87 -10.11 10.48 11.16
N ASN A 88 -10.66 11.09 10.13
CA ASN A 88 -11.01 12.54 10.05
C ASN A 88 -9.82 13.51 9.99
N ASP A 89 -8.58 13.04 9.92
CA ASP A 89 -7.45 13.94 9.70
C ASP A 89 -7.57 14.63 8.33
N THR A 90 -6.88 15.76 8.22
CA THR A 90 -6.86 16.59 7.00
C THR A 90 -5.46 16.62 6.43
N ILE A 91 -5.35 16.40 5.12
CA ILE A 91 -4.11 16.66 4.37
C ILE A 91 -4.29 17.85 3.44
N ASN A 92 -3.19 18.54 3.14
CA ASN A 92 -3.19 19.55 2.10
C ASN A 92 -3.18 18.90 0.72
N PHE A 93 -4.08 19.37 -0.15
CA PHE A 93 -4.10 18.94 -1.54
C PHE A 93 -2.79 19.36 -2.23
N THR A 94 -2.14 18.39 -2.85
CA THR A 94 -0.96 18.62 -3.71
C THR A 94 -1.27 18.13 -5.12
N ASN A 95 -0.36 18.38 -6.05
CA ASN A 95 -0.51 17.84 -7.40
C ASN A 95 -0.29 16.32 -7.38
N TYR A 96 -1.36 15.56 -7.48
CA TYR A 96 -1.32 14.11 -7.60
C TYR A 96 -1.24 13.70 -9.08
N THR A 97 -0.36 12.75 -9.37
CA THR A 97 -0.31 12.11 -10.70
C THR A 97 -1.45 11.12 -10.86
N MET A 98 -1.77 10.35 -9.81
CA MET A 98 -2.85 9.35 -9.83
C MET A 98 -4.20 9.95 -9.44
N GLY A 99 -4.28 10.76 -8.40
CA GLY A 99 -5.48 11.49 -7.97
C GLY A 99 -6.66 10.60 -7.64
N VAL A 100 -6.42 9.43 -7.05
CA VAL A 100 -7.44 8.44 -6.67
C VAL A 100 -7.33 8.05 -5.21
N ALA A 101 -8.45 7.61 -4.64
CA ALA A 101 -8.55 7.06 -3.30
C ALA A 101 -9.06 5.61 -3.36
N GLU A 102 -8.52 4.78 -2.49
CA GLU A 102 -8.74 3.34 -2.44
C GLU A 102 -9.23 2.92 -1.04
N ALA A 103 -10.36 2.18 -0.99
CA ALA A 103 -10.87 1.62 0.25
C ALA A 103 -10.22 0.26 0.51
N GLU A 104 -9.51 0.12 1.63
CA GLU A 104 -8.69 -1.05 1.93
C GLU A 104 -8.96 -1.64 3.32
N ILE A 105 -8.72 -2.92 3.47
CA ILE A 105 -8.57 -3.57 4.77
C ILE A 105 -7.09 -3.54 5.17
N ALA A 106 -6.81 -3.05 6.37
CA ALA A 106 -5.51 -3.12 6.99
C ALA A 106 -5.51 -4.11 8.15
N PHE A 107 -4.43 -4.87 8.32
CA PHE A 107 -4.21 -5.75 9.46
C PHE A 107 -3.06 -5.24 10.31
N LYS A 108 -3.25 -5.17 11.62
CA LYS A 108 -2.17 -4.97 12.58
C LYS A 108 -1.65 -6.32 13.05
N LEU A 109 -0.33 -6.47 13.09
CA LEU A 109 0.29 -7.73 13.48
C LEU A 109 0.49 -7.84 14.99
N SER A 110 0.14 -8.99 15.56
CA SER A 110 0.30 -9.31 16.99
C SER A 110 1.72 -9.75 17.37
N LYS A 111 2.54 -10.20 16.40
CA LYS A 111 3.87 -10.81 16.62
C LYS A 111 4.83 -10.53 15.48
N ASN A 112 6.13 -10.73 15.73
CA ASN A 112 7.14 -10.81 14.70
C ASN A 112 6.96 -12.09 13.86
N ILE A 113 7.29 -12.02 12.57
CA ILE A 113 7.29 -13.18 11.67
C ILE A 113 8.66 -13.26 11.00
N SER A 114 9.34 -14.41 11.13
CA SER A 114 10.71 -14.61 10.64
C SER A 114 10.86 -15.76 9.65
N SER A 115 9.77 -16.47 9.36
CA SER A 115 9.77 -17.62 8.42
C SER A 115 8.52 -17.63 7.57
N HIS A 116 8.61 -18.29 6.40
CA HIS A 116 7.44 -18.47 5.53
C HIS A 116 6.32 -19.21 6.25
N LEU A 117 5.09 -18.77 5.99
CA LEU A 117 3.88 -19.48 6.39
C LEU A 117 3.56 -20.55 5.35
N LYS A 118 3.27 -21.77 5.80
CA LYS A 118 2.97 -22.90 4.92
C LYS A 118 1.51 -22.95 4.50
N GLU A 119 0.63 -22.56 5.43
CA GLU A 119 -0.81 -22.64 5.21
C GLU A 119 -1.48 -21.31 5.61
N ILE A 120 -2.49 -20.94 4.84
CA ILE A 120 -3.23 -19.69 5.05
C ILE A 120 -3.89 -19.60 6.45
N LYS A 121 -4.31 -20.74 7.00
CA LYS A 121 -4.90 -20.79 8.36
C LYS A 121 -3.95 -20.31 9.47
N GLU A 122 -2.64 -20.35 9.22
CA GLU A 122 -1.64 -19.90 10.20
C GLU A 122 -1.71 -18.38 10.44
N ILE A 123 -2.21 -17.62 9.48
CA ILE A 123 -2.28 -16.16 9.54
C ILE A 123 -3.04 -15.65 10.75
N LYS A 124 -4.16 -16.29 11.11
CA LYS A 124 -5.05 -15.83 12.19
C LYS A 124 -4.30 -15.56 13.50
N ARG A 125 -3.29 -16.38 13.81
CA ARG A 125 -2.48 -16.23 15.04
C ARG A 125 -1.55 -15.00 15.04
N TYR A 126 -1.39 -14.34 13.91
CA TYR A 126 -0.54 -13.16 13.73
C TYR A 126 -1.33 -11.86 13.60
N ILE A 127 -2.64 -11.92 13.51
CA ILE A 127 -3.50 -10.74 13.46
C ILE A 127 -3.82 -10.29 14.90
N ASP A 128 -3.64 -9.00 15.17
CA ASP A 128 -4.05 -8.32 16.40
C ASP A 128 -5.46 -7.75 16.23
N CYS A 129 -5.64 -6.99 15.15
CA CYS A 129 -6.93 -6.41 14.78
C CYS A 129 -6.98 -6.13 13.28
N VAL A 130 -8.19 -5.88 12.78
CA VAL A 130 -8.46 -5.34 11.45
C VAL A 130 -8.80 -3.85 11.56
N ILE A 131 -8.42 -3.06 10.56
CA ILE A 131 -8.60 -1.61 10.56
C ILE A 131 -9.13 -1.21 9.18
N PRO A 132 -10.26 -0.49 9.08
CA PRO A 132 -10.70 0.10 7.83
C PRO A 132 -9.73 1.22 7.43
N ALA A 133 -9.37 1.30 6.15
CA ALA A 133 -8.38 2.24 5.67
C ALA A 133 -8.78 2.90 4.35
N ILE A 134 -8.28 4.13 4.13
CA ILE A 134 -8.26 4.80 2.83
C ILE A 134 -6.80 5.02 2.44
N GLU A 135 -6.36 4.47 1.32
CA GLU A 135 -5.08 4.80 0.72
C GLU A 135 -5.27 5.88 -0.35
N LEU A 136 -4.35 6.84 -0.40
CA LEU A 136 -4.18 7.80 -1.49
C LEU A 136 -2.82 7.50 -2.14
N PRO A 137 -2.77 6.58 -3.10
CA PRO A 137 -1.51 6.26 -3.78
C PRO A 137 -1.08 7.40 -4.70
N ASP A 138 0.22 7.54 -4.88
CA ASP A 138 0.76 8.41 -5.92
C ASP A 138 2.13 7.94 -6.40
N THR A 139 2.39 8.12 -7.68
CA THR A 139 3.64 7.71 -8.29
C THR A 139 4.63 8.87 -8.44
N ARG A 140 5.91 8.53 -8.47
CA ARG A 140 6.99 9.48 -8.80
C ARG A 140 7.45 9.30 -10.25
N PHE A 141 6.64 8.68 -11.09
CA PHE A 141 6.87 8.61 -12.53
C PHE A 141 5.82 9.41 -13.29
N ASN A 142 6.24 10.18 -14.31
CA ASN A 142 5.33 10.95 -15.18
C ASN A 142 4.33 10.04 -15.93
N SER A 143 4.71 8.77 -16.17
CA SER A 143 3.90 7.75 -16.82
C SER A 143 4.16 6.43 -16.11
N PHE A 144 3.37 6.14 -15.09
CA PHE A 144 3.56 4.95 -14.24
C PHE A 144 3.22 3.65 -14.99
N GLU A 145 2.28 3.68 -15.91
CA GLU A 145 1.88 2.53 -16.72
C GLU A 145 3.04 2.00 -17.60
N SER A 146 3.96 2.90 -17.96
CA SER A 146 5.14 2.58 -18.77
C SER A 146 6.43 2.39 -17.95
N ALA A 147 6.41 2.70 -16.66
CA ALA A 147 7.58 2.61 -15.80
C ALA A 147 8.12 1.17 -15.67
N GLY A 148 7.21 0.19 -15.65
CA GLY A 148 7.50 -1.23 -15.49
C GLY A 148 7.64 -1.64 -14.03
N GLU A 149 7.32 -2.91 -13.76
CA GLU A 149 7.17 -3.50 -12.43
C GLU A 149 8.33 -3.17 -11.47
N TYR A 150 9.57 -3.32 -11.92
CA TYR A 150 10.71 -3.15 -11.04
C TYR A 150 10.97 -1.69 -10.66
N GLN A 151 10.66 -0.74 -11.55
CA GLN A 151 10.72 0.67 -11.21
C GLN A 151 9.58 1.07 -10.25
N LEU A 152 8.38 0.51 -10.43
CA LEU A 152 7.26 0.75 -9.51
C LEU A 152 7.54 0.20 -8.10
N ILE A 153 8.17 -0.95 -7.97
CA ILE A 153 8.64 -1.47 -6.67
C ILE A 153 9.69 -0.50 -6.07
N ALA A 154 10.65 -0.02 -6.88
CA ALA A 154 11.65 0.95 -6.43
C ALA A 154 11.02 2.31 -6.06
N ASP A 155 9.88 2.67 -6.66
CA ASP A 155 9.03 3.82 -6.34
C ASP A 155 8.13 3.57 -5.11
N ASN A 156 8.48 2.61 -4.28
CA ASN A 156 7.72 2.26 -3.09
C ASN A 156 6.27 1.81 -3.39
N ALA A 157 6.05 1.15 -4.54
CA ALA A 157 4.73 0.69 -5.01
C ALA A 157 3.65 1.79 -4.95
N CYS A 158 4.00 3.00 -5.33
CA CYS A 158 3.15 4.19 -5.32
C CYS A 158 2.61 4.59 -3.93
N ALA A 159 3.19 4.11 -2.83
CA ALA A 159 2.74 4.50 -1.48
C ALA A 159 2.93 6.00 -1.25
N LYS A 160 1.86 6.69 -0.78
CA LYS A 160 1.92 8.11 -0.39
C LYS A 160 1.21 8.33 0.94
N TYR A 161 -0.11 8.39 1.02
CA TYR A 161 -0.85 8.63 2.26
C TYR A 161 -1.81 7.49 2.58
N LEU A 162 -1.94 7.21 3.88
CA LEU A 162 -2.85 6.20 4.42
C LEU A 162 -3.62 6.79 5.60
N PHE A 163 -4.94 6.68 5.57
CA PHE A 163 -5.83 7.01 6.67
C PHE A 163 -6.35 5.74 7.31
N LEU A 164 -6.32 5.68 8.64
CA LEU A 164 -6.74 4.52 9.42
C LEU A 164 -7.95 4.87 10.27
N GLY A 165 -8.98 4.05 10.18
CA GLY A 165 -10.13 4.08 11.06
C GLY A 165 -9.84 3.46 12.43
N SER A 166 -10.89 3.19 13.19
CA SER A 166 -10.78 2.53 14.49
C SER A 166 -10.45 1.05 14.34
N PRO A 167 -9.55 0.50 15.17
CA PRO A 167 -9.27 -0.94 15.19
C PRO A 167 -10.51 -1.75 15.60
N TYR A 168 -10.76 -2.85 14.88
CA TYR A 168 -11.81 -3.83 15.18
C TYR A 168 -11.16 -5.17 15.54
N SER A 169 -11.45 -5.68 16.75
CA SER A 169 -10.72 -6.82 17.32
C SER A 169 -11.39 -8.17 17.13
N THR A 170 -12.69 -8.21 16.80
CA THR A 170 -13.46 -9.47 16.63
C THR A 170 -13.28 -10.03 15.22
N VAL A 171 -12.05 -10.38 14.88
CA VAL A 171 -11.64 -10.75 13.51
C VAL A 171 -12.26 -12.08 13.06
N GLU A 172 -12.59 -12.97 14.00
CA GLU A 172 -13.12 -14.32 13.73
C GLU A 172 -14.50 -14.31 13.08
N ASN A 173 -15.28 -13.26 13.30
CA ASN A 173 -16.65 -13.14 12.83
C ASN A 173 -16.75 -12.53 11.43
N ILE A 174 -15.65 -11.99 10.88
CA ILE A 174 -15.66 -11.33 9.59
C ILE A 174 -15.54 -12.33 8.46
N ASN A 175 -16.49 -12.28 7.51
CA ASN A 175 -16.37 -13.00 6.24
C ASN A 175 -15.54 -12.19 5.23
N PHE A 176 -14.21 -12.31 5.29
CA PHE A 176 -13.30 -11.61 4.39
C PHE A 176 -13.38 -12.05 2.92
N GLU A 177 -14.13 -13.09 2.59
CA GLU A 177 -14.36 -13.52 1.20
C GLU A 177 -15.57 -12.85 0.57
N ASN A 178 -16.47 -12.26 1.38
CA ASN A 178 -17.67 -11.59 0.90
C ASN A 178 -18.13 -10.49 1.87
N HIS A 179 -17.30 -9.45 2.07
CA HIS A 179 -17.65 -8.32 2.92
C HIS A 179 -17.84 -7.07 2.06
N PHE A 180 -19.00 -6.43 2.20
CA PHE A 180 -19.35 -5.23 1.44
C PHE A 180 -18.48 -4.04 1.85
N VAL A 181 -18.04 -3.26 0.87
CA VAL A 181 -17.25 -2.04 1.04
C VAL A 181 -17.78 -0.96 0.11
N ASN A 182 -17.84 0.26 0.61
CA ASN A 182 -18.19 1.44 -0.18
C ASN A 182 -17.18 2.55 0.09
N ILE A 183 -16.85 3.34 -0.94
CA ILE A 183 -16.10 4.59 -0.81
C ILE A 183 -16.83 5.69 -1.56
N SER A 184 -16.91 6.88 -0.98
CA SER A 184 -17.64 8.02 -1.55
C SER A 184 -16.94 9.35 -1.33
N THR A 185 -17.21 10.28 -2.23
CA THR A 185 -17.06 11.73 -2.07
C THR A 185 -18.46 12.35 -2.04
N ILE A 186 -18.56 13.68 -2.04
CA ILE A 186 -19.87 14.35 -2.15
C ILE A 186 -20.54 14.08 -3.52
N ASP A 187 -19.76 13.90 -4.58
CA ASP A 187 -20.23 13.81 -5.96
C ASP A 187 -20.28 12.39 -6.53
N SER A 188 -19.62 11.42 -5.89
CA SER A 188 -19.49 10.07 -6.46
C SER A 188 -19.37 9.01 -5.37
N SER A 189 -19.70 7.76 -5.73
CA SER A 189 -19.61 6.60 -4.85
C SER A 189 -19.30 5.35 -5.64
N ASN A 190 -18.41 4.50 -5.10
CA ASN A 190 -18.08 3.20 -5.66
C ASN A 190 -18.29 2.12 -4.60
N GLU A 191 -19.06 1.10 -4.97
CA GLU A 191 -19.24 -0.09 -4.16
C GLU A 191 -18.29 -1.19 -4.59
N GLY A 192 -18.01 -2.11 -3.68
CA GLY A 192 -17.16 -3.26 -3.93
C GLY A 192 -17.26 -4.30 -2.82
N ASN A 193 -16.28 -5.18 -2.85
CA ASN A 193 -16.26 -6.33 -1.97
C ASN A 193 -14.83 -6.74 -1.65
N THR A 194 -14.60 -7.28 -0.46
CA THR A 194 -13.29 -7.77 -0.05
C THR A 194 -12.75 -8.90 -0.92
N SER A 195 -13.59 -9.64 -1.64
CA SER A 195 -13.16 -10.65 -2.63
C SER A 195 -12.36 -10.07 -3.80
N ASN A 196 -12.45 -8.76 -4.07
CA ASN A 196 -11.67 -8.09 -5.12
C ASN A 196 -10.17 -8.09 -4.82
N VAL A 197 -9.80 -8.34 -3.56
CA VAL A 197 -8.42 -8.35 -3.07
C VAL A 197 -7.88 -9.78 -3.07
N LEU A 198 -7.34 -10.26 -4.19
CA LEU A 198 -6.84 -11.65 -4.36
C LEU A 198 -7.85 -12.74 -3.89
N GLY A 199 -9.16 -12.43 -3.97
CA GLY A 199 -10.24 -13.29 -3.45
C GLY A 199 -10.47 -13.18 -1.93
N SER A 200 -9.57 -12.55 -1.16
CA SER A 200 -9.76 -12.22 0.25
C SER A 200 -8.55 -11.42 0.78
N PRO A 201 -8.72 -10.37 1.62
CA PRO A 201 -7.63 -9.70 2.33
C PRO A 201 -6.73 -10.65 3.13
N ILE A 202 -7.27 -11.76 3.63
CA ILE A 202 -6.48 -12.81 4.30
C ILE A 202 -5.50 -13.49 3.33
N LYS A 203 -5.93 -13.77 2.10
CA LYS A 203 -5.05 -14.30 1.05
C LYS A 203 -3.97 -13.30 0.66
N ALA A 204 -4.33 -12.03 0.55
CA ALA A 204 -3.38 -10.96 0.28
C ALA A 204 -2.34 -10.81 1.40
N LEU A 205 -2.76 -10.84 2.66
CA LEU A 205 -1.86 -10.82 3.81
C LEU A 205 -0.92 -12.04 3.83
N PHE A 206 -1.42 -13.24 3.53
CA PHE A 206 -0.61 -14.46 3.42
C PHE A 206 0.46 -14.33 2.33
N TRP A 207 0.06 -13.83 1.16
CA TRP A 207 0.99 -13.56 0.08
C TRP A 207 2.06 -12.55 0.52
N ALA A 208 1.64 -11.42 1.12
CA ALA A 208 2.55 -10.35 1.55
C ALA A 208 3.59 -10.83 2.56
N ILE A 209 3.19 -11.60 3.57
CA ILE A 209 4.11 -12.15 4.56
C ILE A 209 5.17 -13.02 3.88
N ASN A 210 4.77 -13.91 2.98
CA ASN A 210 5.70 -14.79 2.28
C ASN A 210 6.63 -14.02 1.31
N GLU A 211 6.10 -13.00 0.62
CA GLU A 211 6.90 -12.11 -0.23
C GLU A 211 7.94 -11.32 0.60
N LEU A 212 7.52 -10.76 1.75
CA LEU A 212 8.42 -10.04 2.66
C LEU A 212 9.56 -10.93 3.16
N ILE A 213 9.28 -12.16 3.55
CA ILE A 213 10.30 -13.14 3.98
C ILE A 213 11.25 -13.47 2.81
N THR A 214 10.72 -13.69 1.61
CA THR A 214 11.50 -14.00 0.40
C THR A 214 12.56 -12.94 0.11
N TYR A 215 12.20 -11.65 0.33
CA TYR A 215 13.12 -10.53 0.07
C TYR A 215 13.84 -10.00 1.31
N ASN A 216 13.78 -10.71 2.44
CA ASN A 216 14.39 -10.32 3.71
C ASN A 216 13.97 -8.91 4.17
N LEU A 217 12.67 -8.62 4.04
CA LEU A 217 12.05 -7.41 4.55
C LEU A 217 11.50 -7.67 5.96
N PRO A 218 11.72 -6.77 6.95
CA PRO A 218 11.36 -7.04 8.34
C PRO A 218 9.85 -7.07 8.55
N ILE A 219 9.37 -8.06 9.31
CA ILE A 219 7.97 -8.16 9.75
C ILE A 219 7.96 -8.16 11.28
N LYS A 220 7.51 -7.08 11.89
CA LYS A 220 7.55 -6.89 13.33
C LYS A 220 6.15 -6.79 13.92
N LYS A 221 6.02 -7.14 15.21
CA LYS A 221 4.82 -6.86 16.00
C LYS A 221 4.42 -5.39 15.85
N ASN A 222 3.13 -5.12 15.83
CA ASN A 222 2.50 -3.82 15.65
C ASN A 222 2.64 -3.21 14.23
N MET A 223 3.34 -3.84 13.31
CA MET A 223 3.31 -3.39 11.91
C MET A 223 1.91 -3.54 11.32
N ILE A 224 1.57 -2.61 10.43
CA ILE A 224 0.31 -2.56 9.69
C ILE A 224 0.59 -3.04 8.27
N ILE A 225 -0.29 -3.90 7.73
CA ILE A 225 -0.25 -4.31 6.32
C ILE A 225 -1.61 -4.03 5.71
N THR A 226 -1.67 -3.10 4.73
CA THR A 226 -2.86 -2.86 3.93
C THR A 226 -2.88 -3.80 2.73
N THR A 227 -4.07 -4.19 2.28
CA THR A 227 -4.23 -5.35 1.42
C THR A 227 -4.66 -5.06 -0.02
N GLY A 228 -4.77 -3.79 -0.38
CA GLY A 228 -5.24 -3.37 -1.70
C GLY A 228 -6.72 -3.01 -1.70
N THR A 229 -7.14 -2.31 -2.75
CA THR A 229 -8.48 -1.75 -2.84
C THR A 229 -9.58 -2.81 -2.98
N CYS A 230 -10.63 -2.66 -2.17
CA CYS A 230 -11.84 -3.49 -2.21
C CYS A 230 -12.87 -2.99 -3.24
N THR A 231 -12.71 -1.76 -3.75
CA THR A 231 -13.59 -1.08 -4.70
C THR A 231 -12.83 -0.67 -5.96
N ILE A 232 -13.53 -0.20 -6.97
CA ILE A 232 -12.90 0.62 -8.01
C ILE A 232 -12.42 1.91 -7.32
N PRO A 233 -11.15 2.35 -7.54
CA PRO A 233 -10.66 3.59 -6.97
C PRO A 233 -11.51 4.78 -7.36
N ILE A 234 -11.74 5.73 -6.44
CA ILE A 234 -12.54 6.92 -6.68
C ILE A 234 -11.64 8.14 -6.88
N LYS A 235 -11.95 8.99 -7.86
CA LYS A 235 -11.23 10.27 -8.04
C LYS A 235 -11.60 11.23 -6.93
N PHE A 236 -10.63 12.02 -6.49
CA PHE A 236 -10.83 13.08 -5.51
C PHE A 236 -10.17 14.39 -5.93
N GLN A 237 -10.64 15.48 -5.36
CA GLN A 237 -10.16 16.82 -5.61
C GLN A 237 -10.03 17.62 -4.30
N LYS A 238 -9.48 18.81 -4.42
CA LYS A 238 -9.40 19.76 -3.30
C LYS A 238 -10.80 20.03 -2.71
N LYS A 239 -10.89 20.05 -1.37
CA LYS A 239 -12.10 20.22 -0.55
C LYS A 239 -13.01 18.98 -0.46
N ASP A 240 -12.62 17.85 -1.03
CA ASP A 240 -13.36 16.62 -0.82
C ASP A 240 -13.19 16.10 0.60
N THR A 241 -14.24 15.46 1.08
CA THR A 241 -14.19 14.49 2.17
C THR A 241 -14.44 13.11 1.58
N LEU A 242 -13.46 12.25 1.72
CA LEU A 242 -13.57 10.82 1.39
C LEU A 242 -14.18 10.10 2.58
N ASP A 243 -15.18 9.25 2.35
CA ASP A 243 -15.81 8.41 3.37
C ASP A 243 -15.84 6.96 2.88
N ALA A 244 -15.15 6.06 3.59
CA ALA A 244 -15.15 4.64 3.29
C ALA A 244 -15.83 3.85 4.41
N TYR A 245 -16.80 3.02 4.04
CA TYR A 245 -17.63 2.21 4.92
C TYR A 245 -17.38 0.72 4.71
N PHE A 246 -17.17 0.00 5.82
CA PHE A 246 -16.82 -1.42 5.84
C PHE A 246 -17.75 -2.23 6.76
N GLY A 247 -19.06 -1.93 6.71
CA GLY A 247 -20.01 -2.64 7.56
C GLY A 247 -19.67 -2.59 9.04
N GLU A 248 -19.67 -3.75 9.69
CA GLU A 248 -19.36 -3.91 11.12
C GLU A 248 -17.90 -3.59 11.49
N ILE A 249 -16.97 -3.64 10.52
CA ILE A 249 -15.57 -3.26 10.75
C ILE A 249 -15.45 -1.75 11.05
N GLY A 250 -16.41 -0.96 10.57
CA GLY A 250 -16.48 0.48 10.82
C GLY A 250 -16.28 1.33 9.56
N ASN A 251 -15.90 2.57 9.77
CA ASN A 251 -15.66 3.54 8.69
C ASN A 251 -14.37 4.34 8.93
N VAL A 252 -13.93 5.00 7.88
CA VAL A 252 -12.80 5.90 7.91
C VAL A 252 -13.04 7.07 6.96
N LYS A 253 -12.67 8.28 7.39
CA LYS A 253 -12.77 9.51 6.61
C LYS A 253 -11.42 10.16 6.42
N ALA A 254 -11.23 10.80 5.27
CA ALA A 254 -10.07 11.61 4.96
C ALA A 254 -10.53 12.97 4.40
N ASN A 255 -9.98 14.06 4.92
CA ASN A 255 -10.31 15.40 4.45
C ASN A 255 -9.19 15.96 3.59
N ILE A 256 -9.53 16.53 2.44
CA ILE A 256 -8.59 17.08 1.45
C ILE A 256 -8.77 18.61 1.44
N ASN A 257 -7.77 19.37 1.89
CA ASN A 257 -7.83 20.82 1.98
C ASN A 257 -7.17 21.53 0.78
#